data_6dd7e553028bee2c7f014feb9a67fdd6
#
_entry.id   6dd7e553028bee2c7f014feb9a67fdd6
#
_cell.length_a   1.000
_cell.length_b   1.000
_cell.length_c   1.000
_cell.angle_alpha   90.00
_cell.angle_beta   90.00
_cell.angle_gamma   90.00
#
_symmetry.space_group_name_H-M   'P 1'
#
loop_
_entity.id
_entity.type
_entity.pdbx_description
1 polymer ?
#
loop_
_entity_poly.entity_id
_entity_poly.type
_entity_poly.pdbx_seq_one_letter_code
_entity_poly.pdbx_strand_id
1 'polypeptide(L)'
;FKSAYREPTMPLVFIYMETRREAWLDQQRNKMMTNMKKKPIELYIHIPFCVKKCDYCDFLSFRARSSVHEAYVEQLIKEIKAQSCYCLDCQVETVFIGGGTPSLLEPSCIRRIMETVFECFQVEENAEITIEANPGTLVGKKLPVYKKCGINRVSFGLQSADNEELKNLGRIHSFEEFLKSFQSARMAGFTNISIDLMSGIPGQTLESWKNTLKKVTMLKPEHISAYSLIIEEGTPFWNRFGEKNCSCGYTGPALPDEDTENKIYRFTRKFLQEQGFERYEISNYAKPGKACRHNIGYWTEVAYLGIGLGASSYMEGCRFTNERDLDKYLALDFGSEVPEEREAALKKLWGPIEELTQAQRMEEFMFLGLRMLRGVSDVDFIRLFGVKMETVYGDVIARLISNGLLKKEGSSLALTEWGMDVSNFVLSEFLLG
;
A
#
# COMPACT_ATOMS: atom_id res chain seq x y z
N PHE A 1 -2.63 -34.90 -38.61
CA PHE A 1 -3.07 -33.99 -37.53
C PHE A 1 -1.94 -33.01 -37.27
N LYS A 2 -2.01 -31.80 -37.91
CA LYS A 2 -1.15 -30.68 -37.61
C LYS A 2 -1.81 -29.90 -36.48
N SER A 3 -1.24 -29.91 -35.28
CA SER A 3 -1.61 -29.02 -34.19
C SER A 3 -1.11 -27.61 -34.56
N ALA A 4 -2.04 -26.71 -34.78
CA ALA A 4 -1.73 -25.30 -34.92
C ALA A 4 -1.34 -24.77 -33.53
N TYR A 5 -0.05 -24.53 -33.32
CA TYR A 5 0.40 -23.65 -32.25
C TYR A 5 -0.18 -22.26 -32.55
N ARG A 6 -1.18 -21.81 -31.76
CA ARG A 6 -1.51 -20.40 -31.67
C ARG A 6 -0.34 -19.73 -30.96
N GLU A 7 0.29 -18.79 -31.63
CA GLU A 7 1.22 -17.86 -30.96
C GLU A 7 0.45 -17.20 -29.81
N PRO A 8 1.06 -17.06 -28.61
CA PRO A 8 0.42 -16.37 -27.50
C PRO A 8 0.09 -14.93 -27.93
N THR A 9 -1.18 -14.59 -27.96
CA THR A 9 -1.61 -13.21 -28.14
C THR A 9 -0.98 -12.36 -27.06
N MET A 10 -0.28 -11.31 -27.46
CA MET A 10 0.38 -10.38 -26.55
C MET A 10 -0.66 -9.80 -25.57
N PRO A 11 -0.40 -9.75 -24.25
CA PRO A 11 -1.34 -9.17 -23.29
C PRO A 11 -1.73 -7.74 -23.66
N LEU A 12 -2.99 -7.35 -23.44
CA LEU A 12 -3.50 -6.01 -23.78
C LEU A 12 -2.66 -4.86 -23.22
N VAL A 13 -2.04 -5.06 -22.04
CA VAL A 13 -1.08 -4.10 -21.47
C VAL A 13 0.13 -3.89 -22.38
N PHE A 14 0.68 -4.92 -22.99
CA PHE A 14 1.79 -4.74 -23.93
C PHE A 14 1.35 -4.03 -25.21
N ILE A 15 0.18 -4.40 -25.74
CA ILE A 15 -0.40 -3.70 -26.90
C ILE A 15 -0.68 -2.24 -26.53
N TYR A 16 -1.25 -1.99 -25.36
CA TYR A 16 -1.50 -0.66 -24.82
C TYR A 16 -0.20 0.11 -24.58
N MET A 17 0.81 -0.54 -24.01
CA MET A 17 2.12 0.04 -23.76
C MET A 17 2.88 0.35 -25.06
N GLU A 18 2.81 -0.52 -26.08
CA GLU A 18 3.39 -0.26 -27.40
C GLU A 18 2.68 0.89 -28.12
N THR A 19 1.36 0.93 -28.11
CA THR A 19 0.55 2.02 -28.69
C THR A 19 0.88 3.36 -28.04
N ARG A 20 1.17 3.36 -26.74
CA ARG A 20 1.57 4.55 -26.00
C ARG A 20 2.99 5.02 -26.32
N ARG A 21 3.90 4.09 -26.57
CA ARG A 21 5.25 4.40 -27.04
C ARG A 21 5.20 5.08 -28.41
N GLU A 22 4.40 4.58 -29.33
CA GLU A 22 4.17 5.22 -30.63
C GLU A 22 3.57 6.62 -30.47
N ALA A 23 2.59 6.78 -29.56
CA ALA A 23 2.03 8.08 -29.22
C ALA A 23 3.07 9.04 -28.60
N TRP A 24 4.06 8.55 -27.84
CA TRP A 24 5.17 9.36 -27.33
C TRP A 24 6.11 9.82 -28.46
N LEU A 25 6.43 8.92 -29.40
CA LEU A 25 7.23 9.25 -30.56
C LEU A 25 6.50 10.27 -31.49
N ASP A 26 5.17 10.17 -31.59
CA ASP A 26 4.34 11.14 -32.32
C ASP A 26 4.13 12.45 -31.54
N GLN A 27 4.12 12.41 -30.20
CA GLN A 27 4.01 13.61 -29.36
C GLN A 27 5.28 14.46 -29.36
N GLN A 28 6.45 13.87 -29.55
CA GLN A 28 7.68 14.60 -29.92
C GLN A 28 7.50 15.32 -31.27
N ARG A 29 6.65 14.81 -32.15
CA ARG A 29 6.29 15.43 -33.44
C ARG A 29 5.15 16.44 -33.33
N ASN A 30 4.23 16.30 -32.37
CA ASN A 30 3.04 17.15 -32.24
C ASN A 30 2.90 17.74 -30.85
N LYS A 31 3.45 18.93 -30.61
CA LYS A 31 3.21 19.76 -29.41
C LYS A 31 1.75 20.28 -29.28
N MET A 32 0.75 19.54 -29.71
CA MET A 32 -0.66 19.97 -29.77
C MET A 32 -1.64 18.99 -29.10
N MET A 33 -1.44 18.56 -27.86
CA MET A 33 -2.48 17.92 -27.06
C MET A 33 -2.68 18.62 -25.70
N THR A 34 -3.18 19.83 -25.72
CA THR A 34 -3.34 20.69 -24.53
C THR A 34 -4.70 20.59 -23.84
N ASN A 35 -5.57 19.60 -24.11
CA ASN A 35 -6.91 19.61 -23.48
C ASN A 35 -7.54 18.24 -23.17
N MET A 36 -6.80 17.14 -23.09
CA MET A 36 -7.37 15.89 -22.58
C MET A 36 -7.20 15.83 -21.05
N LYS A 37 -8.29 15.53 -20.34
CA LYS A 37 -8.25 15.29 -18.89
C LYS A 37 -7.33 14.09 -18.63
N LYS A 38 -6.23 14.32 -17.90
CA LYS A 38 -5.25 13.27 -17.58
C LYS A 38 -5.87 12.21 -16.70
N LYS A 39 -5.39 10.98 -16.85
CA LYS A 39 -5.82 9.87 -16.02
C LYS A 39 -5.10 9.92 -14.66
N PRO A 40 -5.81 9.81 -13.53
CA PRO A 40 -5.15 9.73 -12.24
C PRO A 40 -4.32 8.46 -12.14
N ILE A 41 -3.13 8.57 -11.53
CA ILE A 41 -2.27 7.42 -11.22
C ILE A 41 -1.60 7.63 -9.88
N GLU A 42 -1.33 6.54 -9.19
CA GLU A 42 -0.55 6.49 -7.96
C GLU A 42 0.83 5.88 -8.22
N LEU A 43 1.87 6.38 -7.56
CA LEU A 43 3.20 5.77 -7.61
C LEU A 43 3.53 5.12 -6.27
N TYR A 44 3.84 3.83 -6.31
CA TYR A 44 4.42 3.11 -5.17
C TYR A 44 5.90 2.83 -5.42
N ILE A 45 6.77 3.31 -4.54
CA ILE A 45 8.23 3.12 -4.64
C ILE A 45 8.68 2.20 -3.51
N HIS A 46 9.14 1.01 -3.87
CA HIS A 46 9.57 0.00 -2.91
C HIS A 46 11.03 0.14 -2.54
N ILE A 47 11.33 0.21 -1.25
CA ILE A 47 12.68 0.20 -0.68
C ILE A 47 12.83 -1.06 0.17
N PRO A 48 13.55 -2.10 -0.31
CA PRO A 48 13.55 -3.43 0.32
C PRO A 48 14.50 -3.57 1.52
N PHE A 49 14.94 -2.49 2.12
CA PHE A 49 16.00 -2.57 3.13
C PHE A 49 15.48 -2.38 4.55
N CYS A 50 15.91 -3.27 5.45
CA CYS A 50 15.69 -3.19 6.89
C CYS A 50 16.99 -3.39 7.65
N VAL A 51 17.12 -2.78 8.82
CA VAL A 51 18.22 -3.08 9.77
C VAL A 51 18.08 -4.53 10.26
N LYS A 52 16.84 -4.92 10.60
CA LYS A 52 16.44 -6.27 11.01
C LYS A 52 15.01 -6.49 10.53
N LYS A 53 14.71 -7.67 9.96
CA LYS A 53 13.34 -8.06 9.62
C LYS A 53 12.60 -8.45 10.91
N CYS A 54 11.40 -7.90 11.11
CA CYS A 54 10.56 -8.21 12.26
C CYS A 54 9.99 -9.62 12.16
N ASP A 55 9.68 -10.25 13.29
CA ASP A 55 9.30 -11.65 13.36
C ASP A 55 7.94 -11.96 12.71
N TYR A 56 7.09 -10.96 12.50
CA TYR A 56 5.77 -11.06 11.86
C TYR A 56 5.76 -10.65 10.38
N CYS A 57 6.83 -10.01 9.89
CA CYS A 57 6.81 -9.31 8.60
C CYS A 57 7.04 -10.27 7.43
N ASP A 58 6.12 -10.29 6.47
CA ASP A 58 6.25 -11.03 5.20
C ASP A 58 6.68 -10.15 4.03
N PHE A 59 6.71 -8.82 4.19
CA PHE A 59 7.14 -7.91 3.13
C PHE A 59 8.50 -8.28 2.57
N LEU A 60 8.68 -8.06 1.26
CA LEU A 60 9.97 -8.24 0.60
C LEU A 60 10.97 -7.24 1.16
N SER A 61 11.71 -7.67 2.18
CA SER A 61 12.70 -6.83 2.83
C SER A 61 13.83 -7.66 3.44
N PHE A 62 15.03 -7.09 3.43
CA PHE A 62 16.23 -7.76 3.91
C PHE A 62 17.29 -6.76 4.36
N ARG A 63 18.31 -7.26 5.07
CA ARG A 63 19.46 -6.47 5.47
C ARG A 63 20.47 -6.38 4.33
N ALA A 64 20.97 -5.17 4.06
CA ALA A 64 22.02 -4.95 3.09
C ALA A 64 23.06 -3.92 3.58
N ARG A 65 24.22 -3.90 2.94
CA ARG A 65 25.28 -2.90 3.18
C ARG A 65 24.96 -1.60 2.44
N SER A 66 25.51 -0.48 2.88
CA SER A 66 25.27 0.84 2.24
C SER A 66 25.67 0.87 0.76
N SER A 67 26.68 0.10 0.34
CA SER A 67 27.04 0.00 -1.08
C SER A 67 25.93 -0.64 -1.93
N VAL A 68 25.17 -1.57 -1.36
CA VAL A 68 24.01 -2.19 -2.04
C VAL A 68 22.85 -1.20 -2.10
N HIS A 69 22.65 -0.39 -1.05
CA HIS A 69 21.64 0.68 -1.05
C HIS A 69 21.89 1.66 -2.21
N GLU A 70 23.16 2.09 -2.41
CA GLU A 70 23.51 3.02 -3.48
C GLU A 70 23.31 2.40 -4.86
N ALA A 71 23.79 1.17 -5.08
CA ALA A 71 23.59 0.45 -6.33
C ALA A 71 22.09 0.27 -6.67
N TYR A 72 21.27 -0.04 -5.65
CA TYR A 72 19.84 -0.15 -5.80
C TYR A 72 19.19 1.18 -6.20
N VAL A 73 19.57 2.28 -5.55
CA VAL A 73 19.03 3.61 -5.86
C VAL A 73 19.41 4.05 -7.28
N GLU A 74 20.64 3.78 -7.72
CA GLU A 74 21.05 4.02 -9.12
C GLU A 74 20.15 3.26 -10.10
N GLN A 75 19.91 2.00 -9.82
CA GLN A 75 19.05 1.16 -10.66
C GLN A 75 17.59 1.61 -10.63
N LEU A 76 17.06 1.97 -9.45
CA LEU A 76 15.73 2.50 -9.27
C LEU A 76 15.50 3.79 -10.07
N ILE A 77 16.49 4.69 -10.09
CA ILE A 77 16.45 5.92 -10.88
C ILE A 77 16.36 5.61 -12.38
N LYS A 78 17.11 4.63 -12.87
CA LYS A 78 17.02 4.20 -14.27
C LYS A 78 15.66 3.59 -14.59
N GLU A 79 15.12 2.77 -13.68
CA GLU A 79 13.78 2.19 -13.79
C GLU A 79 12.69 3.28 -13.86
N ILE A 80 12.73 4.28 -12.95
CA ILE A 80 11.80 5.43 -12.96
C ILE A 80 11.78 6.09 -14.34
N LYS A 81 12.95 6.38 -14.90
CA LYS A 81 13.09 6.98 -16.23
C LYS A 81 12.53 6.06 -17.32
N ALA A 82 12.79 4.75 -17.24
CA ALA A 82 12.33 3.80 -18.23
C ALA A 82 10.81 3.60 -18.19
N GLN A 83 10.20 3.52 -16.99
CA GLN A 83 8.78 3.29 -16.84
C GLN A 83 7.92 4.55 -17.08
N SER A 84 8.48 5.75 -16.96
CA SER A 84 7.72 7.01 -17.10
C SER A 84 7.08 7.19 -18.47
N CYS A 85 7.65 6.60 -19.53
CA CYS A 85 7.10 6.68 -20.89
C CYS A 85 5.69 6.04 -21.00
N TYR A 86 5.30 5.15 -20.08
CA TYR A 86 3.98 4.55 -20.06
C TYR A 86 2.92 5.39 -19.31
N CYS A 87 3.32 6.51 -18.71
CA CYS A 87 2.46 7.38 -17.91
C CYS A 87 2.36 8.81 -18.44
N LEU A 88 2.63 9.05 -19.71
CA LEU A 88 2.69 10.39 -20.29
C LEU A 88 1.35 11.16 -20.26
N ASP A 89 0.22 10.45 -20.32
CA ASP A 89 -1.13 11.01 -20.21
C ASP A 89 -1.70 10.88 -18.81
N CYS A 90 -0.86 10.48 -17.84
CA CYS A 90 -1.26 10.34 -16.45
C CYS A 90 -0.90 11.59 -15.63
N GLN A 91 -1.68 11.81 -14.56
CA GLN A 91 -1.42 12.77 -13.51
C GLN A 91 -1.18 12.01 -12.21
N VAL A 92 -0.01 12.16 -11.62
CA VAL A 92 0.32 11.51 -10.35
C VAL A 92 -0.35 12.25 -9.21
N GLU A 93 -1.32 11.61 -8.57
CA GLU A 93 -2.04 12.16 -7.42
C GLU A 93 -1.36 11.83 -6.09
N THR A 94 -0.69 10.67 -6.01
CA THR A 94 0.03 10.25 -4.81
C THR A 94 1.34 9.56 -5.14
N VAL A 95 2.33 9.75 -4.26
CA VAL A 95 3.60 8.97 -4.25
C VAL A 95 3.76 8.37 -2.86
N PHE A 96 3.95 7.06 -2.80
CA PHE A 96 4.16 6.34 -1.54
C PHE A 96 5.49 5.61 -1.58
N ILE A 97 6.42 6.03 -0.73
CA ILE A 97 7.74 5.40 -0.59
C ILE A 97 7.68 4.48 0.62
N GLY A 98 7.61 3.17 0.38
CA GLY A 98 7.36 2.16 1.41
C GLY A 98 8.17 0.88 1.25
N GLY A 99 7.73 -0.16 1.95
CA GLY A 99 8.24 -1.52 1.86
C GLY A 99 9.01 -2.01 3.09
N GLY A 100 10.32 -1.99 3.08
CA GLY A 100 11.14 -2.32 4.25
C GLY A 100 11.22 -1.12 5.21
N THR A 101 12.22 -0.29 5.03
CA THR A 101 12.44 0.92 5.83
C THR A 101 13.05 2.01 4.95
N PRO A 102 12.26 2.76 4.19
CA PRO A 102 12.77 3.82 3.32
C PRO A 102 13.66 4.85 4.05
N SER A 103 13.30 5.15 5.29
CA SER A 103 14.07 6.07 6.14
C SER A 103 15.46 5.55 6.55
N LEU A 104 15.81 4.32 6.21
CA LEU A 104 17.17 3.79 6.37
C LEU A 104 18.15 4.40 5.37
N LEU A 105 17.67 4.70 4.15
CA LEU A 105 18.48 5.30 3.11
C LEU A 105 19.07 6.65 3.53
N GLU A 106 20.23 6.99 2.95
CA GLU A 106 20.79 8.32 3.09
C GLU A 106 19.87 9.39 2.49
N PRO A 107 19.79 10.59 3.08
CA PRO A 107 18.90 11.65 2.57
C PRO A 107 19.16 12.03 1.11
N SER A 108 20.39 11.91 0.64
CA SER A 108 20.78 12.14 -0.76
C SER A 108 20.11 11.14 -1.71
N CYS A 109 19.93 9.89 -1.29
CA CYS A 109 19.24 8.86 -2.07
C CYS A 109 17.77 9.23 -2.26
N ILE A 110 17.08 9.57 -1.18
CA ILE A 110 15.65 9.99 -1.24
C ILE A 110 15.50 11.24 -2.09
N ARG A 111 16.42 12.22 -1.95
CA ARG A 111 16.40 13.42 -2.79
C ARG A 111 16.51 13.08 -4.27
N ARG A 112 17.47 12.25 -4.68
CA ARG A 112 17.67 11.84 -6.08
C ARG A 112 16.48 11.09 -6.64
N ILE A 113 15.86 10.19 -5.86
CA ILE A 113 14.63 9.50 -6.25
C ILE A 113 13.52 10.52 -6.52
N MET A 114 13.28 11.45 -5.59
CA MET A 114 12.21 12.43 -5.75
C MET A 114 12.47 13.43 -6.88
N GLU A 115 13.71 13.90 -7.05
CA GLU A 115 14.11 14.73 -8.19
C GLU A 115 13.77 14.02 -9.51
N THR A 116 14.12 12.73 -9.64
CA THR A 116 13.80 11.93 -10.84
C THR A 116 12.28 11.73 -11.02
N VAL A 117 11.53 11.52 -9.94
CA VAL A 117 10.06 11.44 -10.02
C VAL A 117 9.47 12.73 -10.60
N PHE A 118 9.88 13.89 -10.08
CA PHE A 118 9.40 15.18 -10.58
C PHE A 118 9.88 15.53 -11.99
N GLU A 119 11.05 15.03 -12.40
CA GLU A 119 11.56 15.18 -13.78
C GLU A 119 10.79 14.34 -14.78
N CYS A 120 10.36 13.13 -14.38
CA CYS A 120 9.82 12.12 -15.31
C CYS A 120 8.30 12.04 -15.31
N PHE A 121 7.62 12.39 -14.22
CA PHE A 121 6.18 12.29 -14.08
C PHE A 121 5.53 13.65 -13.87
N GLN A 122 4.28 13.76 -14.28
CA GLN A 122 3.47 14.95 -13.99
C GLN A 122 2.80 14.76 -12.63
N VAL A 123 3.48 15.24 -11.59
CA VAL A 123 2.98 15.18 -10.21
C VAL A 123 2.07 16.37 -9.95
N GLU A 124 0.88 16.14 -9.36
CA GLU A 124 -0.02 17.21 -8.95
C GLU A 124 0.65 18.14 -7.92
N GLU A 125 0.32 19.43 -7.98
CA GLU A 125 0.85 20.42 -7.02
C GLU A 125 0.50 20.06 -5.56
N ASN A 126 -0.69 19.50 -5.34
CA ASN A 126 -1.18 19.04 -4.04
C ASN A 126 -1.10 17.52 -3.85
N ALA A 127 -0.24 16.84 -4.60
CA ALA A 127 -0.05 15.39 -4.46
C ALA A 127 0.28 15.00 -3.01
N GLU A 128 -0.27 13.88 -2.55
CA GLU A 128 0.14 13.29 -1.28
C GLU A 128 1.44 12.50 -1.50
N ILE A 129 2.53 12.94 -0.87
CA ILE A 129 3.83 12.29 -0.97
C ILE A 129 4.22 11.76 0.40
N THR A 130 4.09 10.43 0.56
CA THR A 130 4.31 9.72 1.82
C THR A 130 5.66 9.03 1.84
N ILE A 131 6.32 9.03 2.98
CA ILE A 131 7.46 8.15 3.29
C ILE A 131 7.18 7.36 4.56
N GLU A 132 7.42 6.04 4.50
CA GLU A 132 7.45 5.19 5.68
C GLU A 132 8.74 5.36 6.46
N ALA A 133 8.62 5.36 7.78
CA ALA A 133 9.75 5.55 8.67
C ALA A 133 9.66 4.62 9.88
N ASN A 134 10.77 3.94 10.18
CA ASN A 134 10.91 3.27 11.46
C ASN A 134 11.54 4.22 12.49
N PRO A 135 11.00 4.24 13.74
CA PRO A 135 11.62 4.97 14.82
C PRO A 135 13.11 4.63 14.96
N GLY A 136 13.93 5.63 15.32
CA GLY A 136 15.38 5.46 15.42
C GLY A 136 16.16 5.60 14.11
N THR A 137 15.50 5.50 12.94
CA THR A 137 16.17 5.68 11.63
C THR A 137 16.18 7.13 11.14
N LEU A 138 15.32 7.98 11.70
CA LEU A 138 15.20 9.41 11.37
C LEU A 138 16.14 10.26 12.21
N VAL A 139 17.45 10.01 12.09
CA VAL A 139 18.49 10.75 12.82
C VAL A 139 19.00 11.94 12.01
N GLY A 140 19.41 13.00 12.73
CA GLY A 140 20.09 14.16 12.14
C GLY A 140 19.20 14.99 11.21
N LYS A 141 19.68 15.24 9.99
CA LYS A 141 19.06 16.18 9.03
C LYS A 141 18.13 15.53 8.03
N LYS A 142 17.71 14.27 8.20
CA LYS A 142 16.89 13.54 7.22
C LYS A 142 15.55 14.22 6.97
N LEU A 143 14.78 14.48 8.01
CA LEU A 143 13.44 15.07 7.91
C LEU A 143 13.40 16.44 7.21
N PRO A 144 14.30 17.41 7.49
CA PRO A 144 14.37 18.63 6.71
C PRO A 144 14.66 18.41 5.22
N VAL A 145 15.47 17.41 4.87
CA VAL A 145 15.72 17.05 3.46
C VAL A 145 14.46 16.47 2.83
N TYR A 146 13.78 15.54 3.48
CA TYR A 146 12.53 14.96 2.98
C TYR A 146 11.48 16.04 2.71
N LYS A 147 11.31 16.99 3.63
CA LYS A 147 10.40 18.12 3.44
C LYS A 147 10.74 18.95 2.20
N LYS A 148 12.04 19.24 1.98
CA LYS A 148 12.52 19.96 0.80
C LYS A 148 12.32 19.19 -0.50
N CYS A 149 12.31 17.87 -0.45
CA CYS A 149 12.03 16.99 -1.60
C CYS A 149 10.53 16.84 -1.90
N GLY A 150 9.65 17.65 -1.28
CA GLY A 150 8.22 17.60 -1.50
C GLY A 150 7.46 16.58 -0.67
N ILE A 151 8.14 15.74 0.14
CA ILE A 151 7.46 14.78 1.02
C ILE A 151 6.64 15.57 2.05
N ASN A 152 5.33 15.30 2.10
CA ASN A 152 4.38 16.05 2.92
C ASN A 152 3.66 15.19 3.97
N ARG A 153 3.82 13.86 3.92
CA ARG A 153 3.28 12.90 4.89
C ARG A 153 4.36 11.91 5.35
N VAL A 154 4.39 11.60 6.64
CA VAL A 154 5.28 10.57 7.22
C VAL A 154 4.43 9.53 7.93
N SER A 155 4.66 8.23 7.66
CA SER A 155 4.04 7.12 8.38
C SER A 155 5.07 6.45 9.29
N PHE A 156 4.80 6.40 10.59
CA PHE A 156 5.68 5.78 11.56
C PHE A 156 5.19 4.40 11.94
N GLY A 157 5.97 3.37 11.66
CA GLY A 157 5.73 2.01 12.14
C GLY A 157 6.04 1.88 13.64
N LEU A 158 5.18 2.42 14.51
CA LEU A 158 5.34 2.30 15.96
C LEU A 158 4.96 0.92 16.46
N GLN A 159 3.80 0.41 16.08
CA GLN A 159 3.15 -0.85 16.43
C GLN A 159 2.59 -0.89 17.85
N SER A 160 3.34 -0.52 18.88
CA SER A 160 2.89 -0.42 20.27
C SER A 160 3.63 0.68 21.04
N ALA A 161 3.01 1.26 22.05
CA ALA A 161 3.64 2.14 23.02
C ALA A 161 4.07 1.40 24.31
N ASP A 162 4.14 0.07 24.25
CA ASP A 162 4.68 -0.81 25.29
C ASP A 162 5.95 -1.47 24.78
N ASN A 163 7.05 -1.32 25.51
CA ASN A 163 8.36 -1.80 25.08
C ASN A 163 8.50 -3.34 25.11
N GLU A 164 7.73 -4.03 25.96
CA GLU A 164 7.71 -5.51 25.96
C GLU A 164 6.94 -6.04 24.75
N GLU A 165 5.81 -5.41 24.38
CA GLU A 165 5.08 -5.74 23.14
C GLU A 165 5.97 -5.51 21.91
N LEU A 166 6.71 -4.40 21.84
CA LEU A 166 7.67 -4.13 20.77
C LEU A 166 8.75 -5.21 20.66
N LYS A 167 9.27 -5.64 21.80
CA LYS A 167 10.26 -6.72 21.87
C LYS A 167 9.69 -8.07 21.42
N ASN A 168 8.45 -8.38 21.80
CA ASN A 168 7.76 -9.59 21.38
C ASN A 168 7.55 -9.64 19.85
N LEU A 169 7.39 -8.48 19.20
CA LEU A 169 7.34 -8.32 17.74
C LEU A 169 8.71 -8.42 17.05
N GLY A 170 9.81 -8.46 17.83
CA GLY A 170 11.16 -8.39 17.28
C GLY A 170 11.58 -6.98 16.82
N ARG A 171 10.85 -5.94 17.27
CA ARG A 171 11.22 -4.53 16.98
C ARG A 171 12.50 -4.14 17.70
N ILE A 172 13.29 -3.27 17.06
CA ILE A 172 14.59 -2.83 17.58
C ILE A 172 14.54 -1.46 18.24
N HIS A 173 13.41 -0.74 18.13
CA HIS A 173 13.22 0.58 18.73
C HIS A 173 12.36 0.50 20.00
N SER A 174 12.50 1.51 20.83
CA SER A 174 11.65 1.75 22.00
C SER A 174 10.61 2.84 21.74
N PHE A 175 9.61 2.94 22.61
CA PHE A 175 8.63 4.03 22.57
C PHE A 175 9.31 5.41 22.74
N GLU A 176 10.36 5.50 23.55
CA GLU A 176 11.12 6.73 23.78
C GLU A 176 11.88 7.19 22.52
N GLU A 177 12.40 6.25 21.73
CA GLU A 177 13.03 6.55 20.42
C GLU A 177 12.00 6.99 19.40
N PHE A 178 10.80 6.40 19.45
CA PHE A 178 9.68 6.87 18.64
C PHE A 178 9.28 8.31 18.99
N LEU A 179 9.15 8.65 20.28
CA LEU A 179 8.83 10.00 20.72
C LEU A 179 9.82 11.04 20.18
N LYS A 180 11.13 10.73 20.22
CA LYS A 180 12.18 11.59 19.66
C LYS A 180 12.00 11.76 18.14
N SER A 181 11.70 10.67 17.42
CA SER A 181 11.48 10.70 15.97
C SER A 181 10.24 11.50 15.61
N PHE A 182 9.15 11.33 16.34
CA PHE A 182 7.90 12.07 16.15
C PHE A 182 8.08 13.58 16.41
N GLN A 183 8.73 13.95 17.52
CA GLN A 183 9.04 15.34 17.83
C GLN A 183 9.92 15.98 16.75
N SER A 184 10.93 15.24 16.27
CA SER A 184 11.80 15.70 15.18
C SER A 184 11.01 15.95 13.88
N ALA A 185 10.00 15.12 13.57
CA ALA A 185 9.13 15.32 12.41
C ALA A 185 8.27 16.59 12.58
N ARG A 186 7.71 16.82 13.77
CA ARG A 186 6.98 18.07 14.07
C ARG A 186 7.90 19.31 13.95
N MET A 187 9.11 19.25 14.49
CA MET A 187 10.10 20.34 14.38
C MET A 187 10.52 20.61 12.93
N ALA A 188 10.55 19.57 12.08
CA ALA A 188 10.81 19.72 10.65
C ALA A 188 9.60 20.25 9.85
N GLY A 189 8.46 20.53 10.51
CA GLY A 189 7.27 21.12 9.92
C GLY A 189 6.31 20.12 9.25
N PHE A 190 6.37 18.82 9.61
CA PHE A 190 5.37 17.85 9.17
C PHE A 190 4.06 18.02 9.95
N THR A 191 2.98 18.28 9.23
CA THR A 191 1.61 18.45 9.73
C THR A 191 0.66 17.36 9.27
N ASN A 192 1.19 16.31 8.67
CA ASN A 192 0.47 15.09 8.30
C ASN A 192 1.34 13.88 8.70
N ILE A 193 1.10 13.36 9.90
CA ILE A 193 1.85 12.25 10.47
C ILE A 193 0.88 11.11 10.77
N SER A 194 1.19 9.95 10.21
CA SER A 194 0.53 8.68 10.51
C SER A 194 1.32 7.91 11.57
N ILE A 195 0.60 7.20 12.43
CA ILE A 195 1.18 6.25 13.37
C ILE A 195 0.51 4.90 13.14
N ASP A 196 1.31 3.90 12.81
CA ASP A 196 0.81 2.54 12.59
C ASP A 196 0.91 1.76 13.89
N LEU A 197 -0.21 1.19 14.30
CA LEU A 197 -0.40 0.40 15.51
C LEU A 197 -0.89 -1.00 15.16
N MET A 198 -0.44 -1.98 15.93
CA MET A 198 -0.80 -3.37 15.75
C MET A 198 -1.49 -3.90 17.00
N SER A 199 -2.66 -4.51 16.83
CA SER A 199 -3.32 -5.28 17.86
C SER A 199 -3.08 -6.78 17.66
N GLY A 200 -3.43 -7.60 18.66
CA GLY A 200 -3.19 -9.04 18.58
C GLY A 200 -1.74 -9.47 18.84
N ILE A 201 -0.92 -8.59 19.41
CA ILE A 201 0.50 -8.88 19.70
C ILE A 201 0.60 -9.91 20.82
N PRO A 202 1.56 -10.87 20.77
CA PRO A 202 1.77 -11.83 21.87
C PRO A 202 1.94 -11.14 23.23
N GLY A 203 1.11 -11.53 24.19
CA GLY A 203 1.06 -10.95 25.54
C GLY A 203 0.27 -9.65 25.66
N GLN A 204 -0.28 -9.12 24.58
CA GLN A 204 -1.09 -7.91 24.61
C GLN A 204 -2.43 -8.13 25.36
N THR A 205 -2.82 -7.16 26.15
CA THR A 205 -4.10 -7.13 26.85
C THR A 205 -4.93 -5.92 26.39
N LEU A 206 -6.24 -5.95 26.67
CA LEU A 206 -7.10 -4.79 26.43
C LEU A 206 -6.57 -3.54 27.17
N GLU A 207 -5.99 -3.69 28.36
CA GLU A 207 -5.49 -2.55 29.12
C GLU A 207 -4.17 -1.99 28.55
N SER A 208 -3.23 -2.84 28.12
CA SER A 208 -2.01 -2.39 27.45
C SER A 208 -2.31 -1.67 26.13
N TRP A 209 -3.29 -2.19 25.37
CA TRP A 209 -3.79 -1.54 24.15
C TRP A 209 -4.43 -0.17 24.43
N LYS A 210 -5.29 -0.06 25.44
CA LYS A 210 -5.85 1.22 25.88
C LYS A 210 -4.77 2.24 26.23
N ASN A 211 -3.73 1.81 26.92
CA ASN A 211 -2.59 2.66 27.27
C ASN A 211 -1.81 3.11 26.02
N THR A 212 -1.62 2.22 25.05
CA THR A 212 -1.02 2.56 23.76
C THR A 212 -1.83 3.64 23.04
N LEU A 213 -3.15 3.45 22.90
CA LEU A 213 -4.02 4.43 22.24
C LEU A 213 -4.02 5.79 22.96
N LYS A 214 -4.08 5.80 24.30
CA LYS A 214 -4.00 7.04 25.10
C LYS A 214 -2.69 7.78 24.86
N LYS A 215 -1.54 7.09 24.96
CA LYS A 215 -0.22 7.69 24.74
C LYS A 215 -0.10 8.26 23.33
N VAL A 216 -0.59 7.54 22.32
CA VAL A 216 -0.49 7.94 20.90
C VAL A 216 -1.40 9.13 20.60
N THR A 217 -2.64 9.12 21.08
CA THR A 217 -3.58 10.25 20.81
C THR A 217 -3.18 11.54 21.51
N MET A 218 -2.47 11.48 22.65
CA MET A 218 -1.86 12.66 23.29
C MET A 218 -0.82 13.36 22.42
N LEU A 219 -0.20 12.67 21.47
CA LEU A 219 0.74 13.26 20.51
C LEU A 219 0.04 14.01 19.38
N LYS A 220 -1.29 13.88 19.28
CA LYS A 220 -2.14 14.52 18.26
C LYS A 220 -1.67 14.24 16.83
N PRO A 221 -1.52 12.96 16.43
CA PRO A 221 -1.27 12.65 15.03
C PRO A 221 -2.50 12.98 14.18
N GLU A 222 -2.31 13.11 12.88
CA GLU A 222 -3.39 13.34 11.92
C GLU A 222 -4.03 12.03 11.46
N HIS A 223 -3.29 10.92 11.54
CA HIS A 223 -3.74 9.61 11.06
C HIS A 223 -3.26 8.50 12.00
N ILE A 224 -4.06 7.46 12.16
CA ILE A 224 -3.72 6.25 12.91
C ILE A 224 -4.17 5.05 12.06
N SER A 225 -3.24 4.17 11.72
CA SER A 225 -3.53 2.83 11.23
C SER A 225 -3.58 1.89 12.45
N ALA A 226 -4.69 1.20 12.67
CA ALA A 226 -4.85 0.26 13.78
C ALA A 226 -5.34 -1.08 13.21
N TYR A 227 -4.41 -1.97 12.90
CA TYR A 227 -4.67 -3.26 12.28
C TYR A 227 -4.33 -4.41 13.22
N SER A 228 -5.01 -5.54 13.06
CA SER A 228 -4.71 -6.76 13.81
C SER A 228 -3.52 -7.49 13.19
N LEU A 229 -2.71 -8.11 14.02
CA LEU A 229 -1.64 -9.00 13.60
C LEU A 229 -2.21 -10.16 12.78
N ILE A 230 -1.64 -10.38 11.61
CA ILE A 230 -1.90 -11.57 10.78
C ILE A 230 -0.65 -12.45 10.83
N ILE A 231 -0.86 -13.73 11.01
CA ILE A 231 0.22 -14.73 11.04
C ILE A 231 0.44 -15.26 9.62
N GLU A 232 1.43 -14.70 8.93
CA GLU A 232 1.74 -15.03 7.54
C GLU A 232 2.71 -16.21 7.42
N GLU A 233 2.44 -17.09 6.47
CA GLU A 233 3.29 -18.26 6.19
C GLU A 233 4.71 -17.80 5.78
N GLY A 234 5.72 -18.56 6.23
CA GLY A 234 7.14 -18.23 5.98
C GLY A 234 7.74 -17.22 6.96
N THR A 235 6.96 -16.67 7.90
CA THR A 235 7.47 -15.80 8.95
C THR A 235 7.92 -16.57 10.19
N PRO A 236 8.80 -16.00 11.05
CA PRO A 236 9.08 -16.58 12.38
C PRO A 236 7.81 -16.75 13.24
N PHE A 237 6.82 -15.88 13.10
CA PHE A 237 5.55 -15.99 13.82
C PHE A 237 4.71 -17.16 13.33
N TRP A 238 4.72 -17.50 12.04
CA TRP A 238 4.10 -18.72 11.53
C TRP A 238 4.67 -19.98 12.20
N ASN A 239 5.98 -20.01 12.41
CA ASN A 239 6.64 -21.13 13.10
C ASN A 239 6.25 -21.22 14.59
N ARG A 240 5.84 -20.11 15.22
CA ARG A 240 5.44 -20.06 16.64
C ARG A 240 3.94 -20.26 16.85
N PHE A 241 3.11 -19.70 15.98
CA PHE A 241 1.68 -19.54 16.20
C PHE A 241 0.81 -20.11 15.07
N GLY A 242 1.38 -20.54 13.93
CA GLY A 242 0.64 -21.14 12.82
C GLY A 242 -0.02 -22.48 13.22
N GLU A 243 -1.15 -22.79 12.61
CA GLU A 243 -2.06 -23.90 12.98
C GLU A 243 -1.38 -25.26 13.16
N LYS A 244 -0.32 -25.56 12.38
CA LYS A 244 0.42 -26.82 12.44
C LYS A 244 1.49 -26.86 13.55
N ASN A 245 1.76 -25.75 14.23
CA ASN A 245 2.94 -25.57 15.08
C ASN A 245 2.62 -25.31 16.56
N CYS A 246 1.37 -25.44 17.00
CA CYS A 246 0.93 -25.24 18.39
C CYS A 246 1.65 -26.08 19.46
N SER A 247 2.60 -26.92 19.07
CA SER A 247 3.35 -27.82 19.97
C SER A 247 4.88 -27.68 19.88
N CYS A 248 5.42 -26.66 19.24
CA CYS A 248 6.88 -26.56 18.97
C CYS A 248 7.74 -26.06 20.14
N GLY A 249 7.24 -26.11 21.37
CA GLY A 249 8.04 -25.76 22.56
C GLY A 249 8.24 -24.25 22.78
N TYR A 250 7.45 -23.39 22.12
CA TYR A 250 7.46 -21.97 22.40
C TYR A 250 6.93 -21.71 23.81
N THR A 251 7.73 -21.06 24.65
CA THR A 251 7.43 -20.74 26.06
C THR A 251 7.17 -19.27 26.31
N GLY A 252 7.15 -18.47 25.25
CA GLY A 252 6.90 -17.02 25.33
C GLY A 252 5.42 -16.69 25.49
N PRO A 253 5.06 -15.38 25.46
CA PRO A 253 3.68 -14.92 25.57
C PRO A 253 2.79 -15.47 24.46
N ALA A 254 1.56 -15.89 24.83
CA ALA A 254 0.55 -16.32 23.88
C ALA A 254 -0.08 -15.13 23.14
N LEU A 255 -0.72 -15.41 22.00
CA LEU A 255 -1.62 -14.46 21.35
C LEU A 255 -2.84 -14.20 22.24
N PRO A 256 -3.43 -13.00 22.20
CA PRO A 256 -4.74 -12.75 22.81
C PRO A 256 -5.80 -13.72 22.27
N ASP A 257 -6.77 -14.04 23.08
CA ASP A 257 -7.94 -14.80 22.65
C ASP A 257 -8.88 -13.93 21.80
N GLU A 258 -9.78 -14.57 21.06
CA GLU A 258 -10.74 -13.91 20.16
C GLU A 258 -11.62 -12.88 20.91
N ASP A 259 -12.02 -13.18 22.14
CA ASP A 259 -12.79 -12.29 22.99
C ASP A 259 -12.03 -10.99 23.31
N THR A 260 -10.74 -11.11 23.58
CA THR A 260 -9.84 -9.96 23.82
C THR A 260 -9.65 -9.15 22.57
N GLU A 261 -9.42 -9.79 21.41
CA GLU A 261 -9.29 -9.10 20.12
C GLU A 261 -10.57 -8.34 19.76
N ASN A 262 -11.74 -8.95 19.92
CA ASN A 262 -13.03 -8.31 19.70
C ASN A 262 -13.24 -7.09 20.63
N LYS A 263 -12.84 -7.19 21.90
CA LYS A 263 -12.90 -6.05 22.85
C LYS A 263 -11.95 -4.93 22.43
N ILE A 264 -10.73 -5.27 22.00
CA ILE A 264 -9.73 -4.33 21.47
C ILE A 264 -10.30 -3.59 20.25
N TYR A 265 -10.83 -4.31 19.26
CA TYR A 265 -11.39 -3.74 18.04
C TYR A 265 -12.55 -2.75 18.35
N ARG A 266 -13.53 -3.17 19.15
CA ARG A 266 -14.66 -2.31 19.54
C ARG A 266 -14.23 -1.09 20.34
N PHE A 267 -13.28 -1.28 21.27
CA PHE A 267 -12.72 -0.16 22.03
C PHE A 267 -12.00 0.84 21.14
N THR A 268 -11.15 0.36 20.20
CA THR A 268 -10.39 1.20 19.27
C THR A 268 -11.30 2.15 18.50
N ARG A 269 -12.36 1.60 17.90
CA ARG A 269 -13.33 2.38 17.14
C ARG A 269 -13.95 3.49 17.98
N LYS A 270 -14.52 3.13 19.14
CA LYS A 270 -15.17 4.09 20.02
C LYS A 270 -14.21 5.15 20.53
N PHE A 271 -13.05 4.73 21.02
CA PHE A 271 -12.06 5.63 21.60
C PHE A 271 -11.53 6.63 20.57
N LEU A 272 -11.13 6.18 19.37
CA LEU A 272 -10.62 7.06 18.34
C LEU A 272 -11.67 8.04 17.83
N GLN A 273 -12.94 7.63 17.72
CA GLN A 273 -14.05 8.52 17.42
C GLN A 273 -14.22 9.62 18.47
N GLU A 274 -14.18 9.26 19.76
CA GLU A 274 -14.22 10.21 20.90
C GLU A 274 -13.02 11.18 20.87
N GLN A 275 -11.88 10.75 20.34
CA GLN A 275 -10.71 11.59 20.12
C GLN A 275 -10.79 12.41 18.82
N GLY A 276 -11.93 12.38 18.09
CA GLY A 276 -12.18 13.16 16.87
C GLY A 276 -11.44 12.64 15.65
N PHE A 277 -11.17 11.33 15.57
CA PHE A 277 -10.76 10.66 14.35
C PHE A 277 -11.99 10.08 13.66
N GLU A 278 -12.02 10.21 12.34
CA GLU A 278 -13.00 9.56 11.49
C GLU A 278 -12.39 8.26 10.93
N ARG A 279 -13.09 7.16 11.14
CA ARG A 279 -12.75 5.92 10.46
C ARG A 279 -13.16 6.05 8.99
N TYR A 280 -12.29 5.78 8.04
CA TYR A 280 -12.64 5.87 6.63
C TYR A 280 -12.62 4.53 5.89
N GLU A 281 -11.89 3.53 6.43
CA GLU A 281 -11.91 2.13 6.01
C GLU A 281 -11.70 1.20 7.21
N ILE A 282 -11.58 -0.11 7.03
CA ILE A 282 -11.61 -1.11 8.11
C ILE A 282 -10.57 -0.86 9.22
N SER A 283 -9.35 -0.43 8.87
CA SER A 283 -8.22 -0.33 9.81
C SER A 283 -7.69 1.08 10.00
N ASN A 284 -8.14 2.04 9.20
CA ASN A 284 -7.54 3.37 9.18
C ASN A 284 -8.48 4.48 9.69
N TYR A 285 -7.91 5.34 10.51
CA TYR A 285 -8.59 6.45 11.19
C TYR A 285 -7.81 7.75 10.94
N ALA A 286 -8.52 8.83 10.62
CA ALA A 286 -7.87 10.10 10.30
C ALA A 286 -8.64 11.28 10.89
N LYS A 287 -7.96 12.38 11.13
CA LYS A 287 -8.61 13.68 11.33
C LYS A 287 -9.28 14.11 10.04
N PRO A 288 -10.33 14.94 10.09
CA PRO A 288 -11.00 15.44 8.87
C PRO A 288 -10.00 15.96 7.83
N GLY A 289 -10.12 15.46 6.59
CA GLY A 289 -9.23 15.80 5.47
C GLY A 289 -7.79 15.23 5.56
N LYS A 290 -7.54 14.24 6.44
CA LYS A 290 -6.23 13.60 6.63
C LYS A 290 -6.21 12.09 6.35
N ALA A 291 -7.29 11.55 5.75
CA ALA A 291 -7.28 10.19 5.25
C ALA A 291 -6.15 10.00 4.21
N CYS A 292 -5.51 8.84 4.22
CA CYS A 292 -4.43 8.53 3.28
C CYS A 292 -5.00 8.35 1.87
N ARG A 293 -4.68 9.28 0.96
CA ARG A 293 -5.20 9.25 -0.41
C ARG A 293 -4.71 8.00 -1.16
N HIS A 294 -3.45 7.64 -0.96
CA HIS A 294 -2.86 6.45 -1.58
C HIS A 294 -3.58 5.15 -1.16
N ASN A 295 -3.90 4.98 0.14
CA ASN A 295 -4.66 3.81 0.58
C ASN A 295 -6.08 3.81 0.02
N ILE A 296 -6.72 4.98 -0.07
CA ILE A 296 -8.05 5.11 -0.67
C ILE A 296 -8.01 4.70 -2.14
N GLY A 297 -6.97 5.06 -2.87
CA GLY A 297 -6.80 4.68 -4.28
C GLY A 297 -6.81 3.17 -4.46
N TYR A 298 -6.10 2.41 -3.65
CA TYR A 298 -6.15 0.94 -3.69
C TYR A 298 -7.57 0.38 -3.48
N TRP A 299 -8.34 0.96 -2.54
CA TRP A 299 -9.71 0.52 -2.27
C TRP A 299 -10.74 0.98 -3.31
N THR A 300 -10.37 1.92 -4.17
CA THR A 300 -11.25 2.48 -5.21
C THR A 300 -10.75 2.24 -6.62
N GLU A 301 -9.86 1.27 -6.79
CA GLU A 301 -9.32 0.83 -8.09
C GLU A 301 -8.65 1.95 -8.91
N VAL A 302 -8.05 2.94 -8.25
CA VAL A 302 -7.18 3.89 -8.95
C VAL A 302 -5.97 3.13 -9.50
N ALA A 303 -5.60 3.40 -10.75
CA ALA A 303 -4.40 2.80 -11.34
C ALA A 303 -3.16 3.17 -10.53
N TYR A 304 -2.26 2.21 -10.34
CA TYR A 304 -0.99 2.46 -9.67
C TYR A 304 0.17 1.76 -10.37
N LEU A 305 1.31 2.43 -10.37
CA LEU A 305 2.58 1.92 -10.88
C LEU A 305 3.52 1.64 -9.72
N GLY A 306 3.91 0.37 -9.57
CA GLY A 306 4.93 -0.07 -8.64
C GLY A 306 6.32 0.04 -9.25
N ILE A 307 7.23 0.67 -8.54
CA ILE A 307 8.62 0.91 -8.95
C ILE A 307 9.54 0.29 -7.90
N GLY A 308 10.54 -0.43 -8.35
CA GLY A 308 11.52 -1.12 -7.51
C GLY A 308 11.24 -2.61 -7.34
N LEU A 309 12.13 -3.27 -6.63
CA LEU A 309 12.18 -4.71 -6.42
C LEU A 309 10.86 -5.25 -5.84
N GLY A 310 10.20 -6.17 -6.56
CA GLY A 310 8.98 -6.83 -6.10
C GLY A 310 7.76 -5.91 -5.94
N ALA A 311 7.81 -4.68 -6.46
CA ALA A 311 6.67 -3.78 -6.45
C ALA A 311 5.58 -4.27 -7.40
N SER A 312 4.33 -4.19 -6.98
CA SER A 312 3.17 -4.57 -7.80
C SER A 312 2.55 -3.35 -8.46
N SER A 313 1.94 -3.55 -9.62
CA SER A 313 1.24 -2.53 -10.41
C SER A 313 -0.15 -3.01 -10.78
N TYR A 314 -1.07 -2.05 -10.92
CA TYR A 314 -2.39 -2.25 -11.51
C TYR A 314 -2.65 -1.13 -12.51
N MET A 315 -2.65 -1.45 -13.79
CA MET A 315 -2.85 -0.50 -14.87
C MET A 315 -3.73 -1.12 -15.97
N GLU A 316 -4.73 -0.37 -16.43
CA GLU A 316 -5.63 -0.77 -17.54
C GLU A 316 -6.24 -2.17 -17.39
N GLY A 317 -6.60 -2.56 -16.16
CA GLY A 317 -7.17 -3.86 -15.85
C GLY A 317 -6.19 -5.02 -15.81
N CYS A 318 -4.89 -4.73 -15.81
CA CYS A 318 -3.83 -5.73 -15.71
C CYS A 318 -3.03 -5.56 -14.42
N ARG A 319 -2.64 -6.69 -13.83
CA ARG A 319 -1.71 -6.77 -12.70
C ARG A 319 -0.40 -7.38 -13.11
N PHE A 320 0.66 -6.84 -12.56
CA PHE A 320 2.00 -7.40 -12.69
C PHE A 320 2.85 -7.01 -11.49
N THR A 321 3.88 -7.81 -11.25
CA THR A 321 4.82 -7.58 -10.14
C THR A 321 6.23 -7.60 -10.69
N ASN A 322 7.06 -6.67 -10.24
CA ASN A 322 8.46 -6.56 -10.62
C ASN A 322 9.28 -7.75 -10.10
N GLU A 323 10.45 -7.99 -10.72
CA GLU A 323 11.44 -8.99 -10.30
C GLU A 323 11.69 -8.88 -8.79
N ARG A 324 11.74 -10.03 -8.11
CA ARG A 324 11.91 -10.15 -6.65
C ARG A 324 13.34 -10.52 -6.23
N ASP A 325 14.16 -10.97 -7.16
CA ASP A 325 15.56 -11.29 -6.94
C ASP A 325 16.42 -10.04 -7.17
N LEU A 326 17.18 -9.64 -6.15
CA LEU A 326 17.96 -8.40 -6.20
C LEU A 326 19.04 -8.43 -7.28
N ASP A 327 19.74 -9.56 -7.42
CA ASP A 327 20.86 -9.64 -8.37
C ASP A 327 20.34 -9.57 -9.80
N LYS A 328 19.21 -10.22 -10.08
CA LYS A 328 18.53 -10.13 -11.37
C LYS A 328 18.05 -8.71 -11.64
N TYR A 329 17.43 -8.07 -10.65
CA TYR A 329 16.96 -6.68 -10.76
C TYR A 329 18.12 -5.73 -11.08
N LEU A 330 19.24 -5.84 -10.37
CA LEU A 330 20.42 -5.00 -10.60
C LEU A 330 21.11 -5.25 -11.96
N ALA A 331 20.90 -6.43 -12.54
CA ALA A 331 21.45 -6.78 -13.85
C ALA A 331 20.63 -6.28 -15.05
N LEU A 332 19.42 -5.70 -14.84
CA LEU A 332 18.58 -5.17 -15.91
C LEU A 332 19.17 -3.87 -16.48
N ASP A 333 19.24 -3.75 -17.79
CA ASP A 333 19.76 -2.54 -18.45
C ASP A 333 18.63 -1.56 -18.81
N PHE A 334 18.14 -0.82 -17.82
CA PHE A 334 17.19 0.28 -18.06
C PHE A 334 17.84 1.54 -18.64
N GLY A 335 19.17 1.61 -18.63
CA GLY A 335 19.94 2.79 -19.05
C GLY A 335 20.32 2.79 -20.51
N SER A 336 20.00 1.74 -21.28
CA SER A 336 20.32 1.67 -22.71
C SER A 336 19.69 2.82 -23.48
N GLU A 337 20.47 3.45 -24.36
CA GLU A 337 19.97 4.46 -25.30
C GLU A 337 19.14 3.83 -26.43
N VAL A 338 19.29 2.51 -26.65
CA VAL A 338 18.52 1.74 -27.61
C VAL A 338 17.14 1.41 -27.04
N PRO A 339 16.06 1.93 -27.64
CA PRO A 339 14.71 1.74 -27.11
C PRO A 339 14.30 0.27 -26.95
N GLU A 340 14.69 -0.59 -27.91
CA GLU A 340 14.37 -2.02 -27.91
C GLU A 340 15.04 -2.77 -26.75
N GLU A 341 16.27 -2.40 -26.39
CA GLU A 341 17.00 -3.00 -25.26
C GLU A 341 16.36 -2.58 -23.92
N ARG A 342 15.99 -1.31 -23.79
CA ARG A 342 15.29 -0.79 -22.62
C ARG A 342 13.92 -1.45 -22.43
N GLU A 343 13.18 -1.63 -23.52
CA GLU A 343 11.90 -2.35 -23.50
C GLU A 343 12.09 -3.83 -23.12
N ALA A 344 13.13 -4.47 -23.64
CA ALA A 344 13.47 -5.84 -23.25
C ALA A 344 13.82 -5.96 -21.76
N ALA A 345 14.47 -4.94 -21.19
CA ALA A 345 14.74 -4.88 -19.75
C ALA A 345 13.43 -4.75 -18.94
N LEU A 346 12.49 -3.90 -19.37
CA LEU A 346 11.18 -3.77 -18.72
C LEU A 346 10.35 -5.05 -18.83
N LYS A 347 10.36 -5.74 -19.97
CA LYS A 347 9.71 -7.06 -20.13
C LYS A 347 10.28 -8.13 -19.19
N LYS A 348 11.58 -8.03 -18.86
CA LYS A 348 12.22 -8.92 -17.86
C LYS A 348 11.98 -8.49 -16.42
N LEU A 349 11.75 -7.19 -16.20
CA LEU A 349 11.41 -6.64 -14.88
C LEU A 349 10.05 -7.16 -14.43
N TRP A 350 9.07 -7.10 -15.33
CA TRP A 350 7.71 -7.51 -15.03
C TRP A 350 7.60 -9.02 -15.07
N GLY A 351 7.06 -9.60 -13.99
CA GLY A 351 6.66 -10.99 -13.94
C GLY A 351 5.48 -11.29 -14.89
N PRO A 352 4.81 -12.42 -14.72
CA PRO A 352 3.60 -12.71 -15.47
C PRO A 352 2.59 -11.56 -15.35
N ILE A 353 2.07 -11.10 -16.48
CA ILE A 353 1.01 -10.08 -16.53
C ILE A 353 -0.32 -10.80 -16.49
N GLU A 354 -1.10 -10.52 -15.47
CA GLU A 354 -2.46 -11.04 -15.29
C GLU A 354 -3.45 -10.00 -15.83
N GLU A 355 -4.13 -10.33 -16.92
CA GLU A 355 -5.25 -9.55 -17.44
C GLU A 355 -6.53 -9.99 -16.72
N LEU A 356 -7.10 -9.07 -15.93
CA LEU A 356 -8.32 -9.35 -15.18
C LEU A 356 -9.53 -9.41 -16.11
N THR A 357 -10.29 -10.48 -16.03
CA THR A 357 -11.59 -10.59 -16.69
C THR A 357 -12.58 -9.56 -16.12
N GLN A 358 -13.64 -9.29 -16.85
CA GLN A 358 -14.69 -8.40 -16.36
C GLN A 358 -15.31 -8.91 -15.05
N ALA A 359 -15.46 -10.23 -14.88
CA ALA A 359 -15.95 -10.85 -13.66
C ALA A 359 -15.00 -10.55 -12.47
N GLN A 360 -13.71 -10.84 -12.62
CA GLN A 360 -12.71 -10.54 -11.60
C GLN A 360 -12.67 -9.05 -11.21
N ARG A 361 -12.78 -8.15 -12.20
CA ARG A 361 -12.83 -6.70 -11.91
C ARG A 361 -14.11 -6.31 -11.16
N MET A 362 -15.25 -6.95 -11.44
CA MET A 362 -16.48 -6.74 -10.68
C MET A 362 -16.35 -7.25 -9.24
N GLU A 363 -15.73 -8.42 -9.04
CA GLU A 363 -15.43 -8.98 -7.74
C GLU A 363 -14.55 -8.03 -6.92
N GLU A 364 -13.46 -7.53 -7.53
CA GLU A 364 -12.54 -6.60 -6.89
C GLU A 364 -13.18 -5.28 -6.52
N PHE A 365 -13.99 -4.72 -7.42
CA PHE A 365 -14.77 -3.51 -7.12
C PHE A 365 -15.63 -3.69 -5.86
N MET A 366 -16.23 -4.88 -5.70
CA MET A 366 -17.05 -5.16 -4.52
C MET A 366 -16.21 -5.36 -3.28
N PHE A 367 -15.23 -6.28 -3.29
CA PHE A 367 -14.54 -6.61 -2.04
C PHE A 367 -13.50 -5.54 -1.63
N LEU A 368 -12.90 -4.78 -2.57
CA LEU A 368 -12.06 -3.65 -2.23
C LEU A 368 -12.90 -2.44 -1.79
N GLY A 369 -13.92 -2.10 -2.57
CA GLY A 369 -14.72 -0.91 -2.30
C GLY A 369 -15.57 -1.02 -1.04
N LEU A 370 -16.07 -2.20 -0.68
CA LEU A 370 -16.80 -2.43 0.57
C LEU A 370 -15.92 -2.31 1.82
N ARG A 371 -14.59 -2.30 1.70
CA ARG A 371 -13.71 -1.98 2.82
C ARG A 371 -13.86 -0.52 3.26
N MET A 372 -14.21 0.37 2.32
CA MET A 372 -14.49 1.77 2.63
C MET A 372 -15.82 1.91 3.39
N LEU A 373 -15.85 2.77 4.42
CA LEU A 373 -17.10 3.02 5.17
C LEU A 373 -18.21 3.62 4.32
N ARG A 374 -17.84 4.39 3.27
CA ARG A 374 -18.79 4.90 2.28
C ARG A 374 -19.36 3.82 1.37
N GLY A 375 -18.71 2.65 1.35
CA GLY A 375 -19.07 1.54 0.48
C GLY A 375 -18.84 1.79 -1.01
N VAL A 376 -19.58 1.08 -1.84
CA VAL A 376 -19.53 1.14 -3.29
C VAL A 376 -20.78 1.82 -3.87
N SER A 377 -20.64 2.41 -5.05
CA SER A 377 -21.72 3.14 -5.74
C SER A 377 -22.23 2.35 -6.97
N ASP A 378 -23.54 2.17 -7.08
CA ASP A 378 -24.16 1.60 -8.27
C ASP A 378 -23.90 2.45 -9.53
N VAL A 379 -23.76 3.76 -9.34
CA VAL A 379 -23.41 4.69 -10.44
C VAL A 379 -22.00 4.39 -10.97
N ASP A 380 -21.03 4.17 -10.09
CA ASP A 380 -19.67 3.84 -10.50
C ASP A 380 -19.60 2.44 -11.10
N PHE A 381 -20.33 1.48 -10.56
CA PHE A 381 -20.42 0.13 -11.11
C PHE A 381 -20.98 0.13 -12.54
N ILE A 382 -22.07 0.85 -12.78
CA ILE A 382 -22.63 1.00 -14.12
C ILE A 382 -21.64 1.67 -15.08
N ARG A 383 -20.97 2.72 -14.62
CA ARG A 383 -19.96 3.45 -15.41
C ARG A 383 -18.80 2.56 -15.83
N LEU A 384 -18.35 1.68 -14.95
CA LEU A 384 -17.20 0.80 -15.19
C LEU A 384 -17.55 -0.46 -16.00
N PHE A 385 -18.72 -1.04 -15.74
CA PHE A 385 -19.08 -2.37 -16.25
C PHE A 385 -20.29 -2.40 -17.19
N GLY A 386 -21.02 -1.28 -17.33
CA GLY A 386 -22.18 -1.19 -18.22
C GLY A 386 -23.44 -1.90 -17.72
N VAL A 387 -23.41 -2.48 -16.52
CA VAL A 387 -24.53 -3.22 -15.91
C VAL A 387 -24.76 -2.74 -14.48
N LYS A 388 -25.96 -2.97 -13.92
CA LYS A 388 -26.26 -2.65 -12.52
C LYS A 388 -25.70 -3.72 -11.57
N MET A 389 -25.27 -3.33 -10.37
CA MET A 389 -24.86 -4.27 -9.31
C MET A 389 -25.95 -5.31 -9.02
N GLU A 390 -27.21 -4.89 -8.98
CA GLU A 390 -28.34 -5.79 -8.73
C GLU A 390 -28.50 -6.88 -9.79
N THR A 391 -28.06 -6.64 -11.03
CA THR A 391 -28.15 -7.64 -12.11
C THR A 391 -27.14 -8.78 -11.87
N VAL A 392 -25.99 -8.47 -11.26
CA VAL A 392 -24.90 -9.43 -11.02
C VAL A 392 -24.99 -10.03 -9.61
N TYR A 393 -25.26 -9.20 -8.61
CA TYR A 393 -25.16 -9.55 -7.19
C TYR A 393 -26.48 -9.43 -6.41
N GLY A 394 -27.65 -9.32 -7.11
CA GLY A 394 -28.93 -9.02 -6.48
C GLY A 394 -29.29 -9.94 -5.33
N ASP A 395 -29.18 -11.26 -5.52
CA ASP A 395 -29.50 -12.27 -4.48
C ASP A 395 -28.55 -12.19 -3.28
N VAL A 396 -27.25 -11.99 -3.54
CA VAL A 396 -26.22 -11.84 -2.49
C VAL A 396 -26.51 -10.58 -1.68
N ILE A 397 -26.75 -9.45 -2.36
CA ILE A 397 -27.04 -8.16 -1.72
C ILE A 397 -28.31 -8.26 -0.86
N ALA A 398 -29.40 -8.80 -1.40
CA ALA A 398 -30.66 -8.95 -0.67
C ALA A 398 -30.50 -9.82 0.58
N ARG A 399 -29.79 -10.94 0.48
CA ARG A 399 -29.47 -11.83 1.59
C ARG A 399 -28.64 -11.16 2.67
N LEU A 400 -27.57 -10.46 2.29
CA LEU A 400 -26.70 -9.78 3.24
C LEU A 400 -27.38 -8.58 3.90
N ILE A 401 -28.26 -7.87 3.21
CA ILE A 401 -29.11 -6.81 3.81
C ILE A 401 -30.10 -7.41 4.79
N SER A 402 -30.79 -8.51 4.45
CA SER A 402 -31.74 -9.17 5.34
C SER A 402 -31.08 -9.70 6.62
N ASN A 403 -29.81 -10.09 6.54
CA ASN A 403 -28.98 -10.50 7.68
C ASN A 403 -28.38 -9.32 8.45
N GLY A 404 -28.65 -8.06 8.06
CA GLY A 404 -28.13 -6.87 8.74
C GLY A 404 -26.64 -6.62 8.54
N LEU A 405 -26.00 -7.25 7.55
CA LEU A 405 -24.57 -7.13 7.28
C LEU A 405 -24.24 -6.01 6.29
N LEU A 406 -25.18 -5.73 5.39
CA LEU A 406 -25.10 -4.61 4.46
C LEU A 406 -26.24 -3.62 4.67
N LYS A 407 -26.01 -2.38 4.28
CA LYS A 407 -27.03 -1.33 4.19
C LYS A 407 -26.95 -0.66 2.83
N LYS A 408 -28.11 -0.28 2.30
CA LYS A 408 -28.24 0.48 1.05
C LYS A 408 -28.78 1.87 1.35
N GLU A 409 -28.07 2.91 0.96
CA GLU A 409 -28.47 4.31 1.12
C GLU A 409 -28.39 5.00 -0.25
N GLY A 410 -29.55 5.19 -0.91
CA GLY A 410 -29.62 5.69 -2.28
C GLY A 410 -28.93 4.73 -3.26
N SER A 411 -27.89 5.22 -3.95
CA SER A 411 -27.07 4.41 -4.87
C SER A 411 -25.88 3.72 -4.20
N SER A 412 -25.64 3.97 -2.91
CA SER A 412 -24.50 3.40 -2.18
C SER A 412 -24.88 2.13 -1.44
N LEU A 413 -23.99 1.14 -1.48
CA LEU A 413 -24.04 -0.10 -0.72
C LEU A 413 -22.82 -0.14 0.19
N ALA A 414 -23.00 -0.31 1.50
CA ALA A 414 -21.93 -0.30 2.47
C ALA A 414 -22.11 -1.38 3.54
N LEU A 415 -21.03 -1.77 4.20
CA LEU A 415 -21.08 -2.61 5.37
C LEU A 415 -21.80 -1.88 6.52
N THR A 416 -22.62 -2.62 7.29
CA THR A 416 -23.08 -2.17 8.59
C THR A 416 -21.93 -2.30 9.62
N GLU A 417 -22.13 -1.81 10.84
CA GLU A 417 -21.15 -2.07 11.92
C GLU A 417 -20.93 -3.56 12.15
N TRP A 418 -21.99 -4.34 12.13
CA TRP A 418 -21.91 -5.79 12.26
C TRP A 418 -21.29 -6.44 11.05
N GLY A 419 -21.60 -5.96 9.84
CA GLY A 419 -20.94 -6.42 8.62
C GLY A 419 -19.43 -6.17 8.63
N MET A 420 -18.96 -5.07 9.26
CA MET A 420 -17.53 -4.80 9.44
C MET A 420 -16.87 -5.76 10.44
N ASP A 421 -17.55 -6.17 11.49
CA ASP A 421 -17.03 -7.15 12.47
C ASP A 421 -16.77 -8.52 11.80
N VAL A 422 -17.50 -8.86 10.74
CA VAL A 422 -17.37 -10.11 9.96
C VAL A 422 -17.06 -9.84 8.49
N SER A 423 -16.29 -8.79 8.22
CA SER A 423 -16.07 -8.29 6.87
C SER A 423 -15.50 -9.34 5.91
N ASN A 424 -14.55 -10.16 6.32
CA ASN A 424 -13.99 -11.21 5.47
C ASN A 424 -15.06 -12.16 4.94
N PHE A 425 -16.02 -12.57 5.78
CA PHE A 425 -17.17 -13.36 5.35
C PHE A 425 -18.01 -12.59 4.32
N VAL A 426 -18.37 -11.34 4.61
CA VAL A 426 -19.22 -10.56 3.68
C VAL A 426 -18.52 -10.35 2.35
N LEU A 427 -17.23 -10.03 2.36
CA LEU A 427 -16.46 -9.75 1.14
C LEU A 427 -16.31 -11.01 0.26
N SER A 428 -16.13 -12.20 0.88
CA SER A 428 -16.03 -13.45 0.13
C SER A 428 -17.32 -13.86 -0.60
N GLU A 429 -18.49 -13.36 -0.17
CA GLU A 429 -19.79 -13.63 -0.81
C GLU A 429 -19.93 -12.97 -2.19
N PHE A 430 -19.03 -12.04 -2.56
CA PHE A 430 -19.01 -11.36 -3.84
C PHE A 430 -18.11 -12.02 -4.89
N LEU A 431 -17.51 -13.15 -4.58
CA LEU A 431 -16.78 -13.96 -5.57
C LEU A 431 -17.77 -14.68 -6.49
N LEU A 432 -17.56 -14.58 -7.79
CA LEU A 432 -18.50 -15.14 -8.81
C LEU A 432 -18.19 -16.60 -9.16
N GLY A 433 -17.06 -17.16 -8.68
CA GLY A 433 -16.70 -18.57 -8.83
C GLY A 433 -15.92 -18.88 -10.10
#